data_c05bf09b3326ad4deb94a97cef9b12f8
#
_entry.id   c05bf09b3326ad4deb94a97cef9b12f8
#
_cell.length_a   1.000
_cell.length_b   1.000
_cell.length_c   1.000
_cell.angle_alpha   90.00
_cell.angle_beta   90.00
_cell.angle_gamma   90.00
#
_symmetry.space_group_name_H-M   'P 1'
#
loop_
_entity.id
_entity.type
_entity.pdbx_description
1 polymer ?
#
loop_
_entity_poly.entity_id
_entity_poly.type
_entity_poly.pdbx_seq_one_letter_code
_entity_poly.pdbx_strand_id
1 'polypeptide(L)'
;MSVRPKIQKNLEDRGGVITGTNKEFRTIRLRIPGGIISPDQLVHIGKTAKKIGSGTVHLTIRQTIEISHVPIDKIPTLIRDLEKKEIFLGAEYQEVVNITACPGTDRCRYSIIDTRNILLQLDNKHHGRDMPIKVRIAISSCPNGCTSERASEIGITGLRTPIRNEGLCTGCGTCAHTCKENAIIMINGRLHLDTSLCVNCGMCIDSCPFHIIKGHPPMFMITVGGRRGRHMVQGRELIVVDSEEKAIAVVDTVIDWIYRYAYSGKTLTDQMDAMKFSVFQKRIQRDFPVSRTE
;
A
#
# COMPACT_ATOMS: atom_id res chain seq x y z
N MET A 1 -2.59 -27.85 9.64
CA MET A 1 -1.90 -26.53 9.69
C MET A 1 -2.00 -26.04 11.12
N SER A 2 -0.90 -26.02 11.87
CA SER A 2 -0.87 -25.55 13.26
C SER A 2 -0.98 -24.03 13.26
N VAL A 3 -2.15 -23.51 13.60
CA VAL A 3 -2.36 -22.11 13.94
C VAL A 3 -1.64 -21.89 15.26
N ARG A 4 -0.55 -21.10 15.27
CA ARG A 4 0.07 -20.68 16.53
C ARG A 4 -1.01 -19.99 17.37
N PRO A 5 -1.17 -20.33 18.66
CA PRO A 5 -2.14 -19.69 19.52
C PRO A 5 -1.88 -18.19 19.53
N LYS A 6 -2.93 -17.37 19.37
CA LYS A 6 -2.84 -15.92 19.60
C LYS A 6 -2.35 -15.74 21.04
N ILE A 7 -1.15 -15.22 21.20
CA ILE A 7 -0.66 -14.79 22.51
C ILE A 7 -1.65 -13.71 22.98
N GLN A 8 -2.35 -13.95 24.07
CA GLN A 8 -3.17 -12.93 24.73
C GLN A 8 -2.19 -11.83 25.18
N LYS A 9 -2.07 -10.81 24.34
CA LYS A 9 -1.31 -9.62 24.71
C LYS A 9 -2.10 -8.87 25.79
N ASN A 10 -1.43 -8.41 26.84
CA ASN A 10 -2.01 -7.49 27.79
C ASN A 10 -2.55 -6.25 27.05
N LEU A 11 -3.51 -5.53 27.64
CA LEU A 11 -4.06 -4.30 27.02
C LEU A 11 -2.98 -3.29 26.60
N GLU A 12 -1.84 -3.28 27.30
CA GLU A 12 -0.68 -2.42 27.03
C GLU A 12 0.11 -2.85 25.79
N ASP A 13 -0.04 -4.10 25.32
CA ASP A 13 0.69 -4.68 24.17
C ASP A 13 -0.18 -4.81 22.92
N ARG A 14 -1.38 -4.29 22.92
CA ARG A 14 -2.24 -4.25 21.73
C ARG A 14 -1.75 -3.20 20.75
N GLY A 15 -1.74 -3.54 19.48
CA GLY A 15 -1.13 -2.81 18.40
C GLY A 15 -1.43 -1.33 18.29
N GLY A 16 -2.66 -0.92 18.62
CA GLY A 16 -3.07 0.49 18.64
C GLY A 16 -2.72 1.25 19.91
N VAL A 17 -2.20 0.60 20.96
CA VAL A 17 -1.80 1.23 22.24
C VAL A 17 -0.30 1.46 22.21
N ILE A 18 0.13 2.71 22.05
CA ILE A 18 1.54 3.07 21.84
C ILE A 18 2.12 3.65 23.12
N THR A 19 3.17 3.03 23.62
CA THR A 19 3.94 3.53 24.77
C THR A 19 4.88 4.63 24.32
N GLY A 20 4.77 5.81 24.95
CA GLY A 20 5.69 6.94 24.76
C GLY A 20 6.80 6.98 25.81
N THR A 21 7.51 8.10 25.88
CA THR A 21 8.55 8.35 26.90
C THR A 21 7.96 8.49 28.32
N ASN A 22 6.78 9.11 28.45
CA ASN A 22 6.02 9.13 29.71
C ASN A 22 5.22 7.84 29.85
N LYS A 23 5.49 7.10 30.94
CA LYS A 23 4.88 5.80 31.21
C LYS A 23 3.46 5.87 31.77
N GLU A 24 3.01 7.04 32.25
CA GLU A 24 1.66 7.22 32.81
C GLU A 24 0.58 7.34 31.74
N PHE A 25 0.98 7.70 30.52
CA PHE A 25 0.08 7.91 29.40
C PHE A 25 0.41 6.98 28.23
N ARG A 26 -0.59 6.79 27.38
CA ARG A 26 -0.47 6.08 26.09
C ARG A 26 -0.98 6.96 24.97
N THR A 27 -0.49 6.70 23.77
CA THR A 27 -1.09 7.21 22.52
C THR A 27 -1.92 6.09 21.91
N ILE A 28 -3.17 6.38 21.62
CA ILE A 28 -4.10 5.42 21.04
C ILE A 28 -4.23 5.70 19.56
N ARG A 29 -3.76 4.76 18.73
CA ARG A 29 -3.91 4.80 17.28
C ARG A 29 -5.20 4.11 16.87
N LEU A 30 -5.95 4.73 15.98
CA LEU A 30 -7.22 4.23 15.47
C LEU A 30 -7.02 3.55 14.10
N ARG A 31 -7.85 2.55 13.79
CA ARG A 31 -7.94 1.92 12.47
C ARG A 31 -8.80 2.80 11.56
N ILE A 32 -8.18 3.43 10.57
CA ILE A 32 -8.85 4.29 9.58
C ILE A 32 -8.39 3.83 8.18
N PRO A 33 -9.06 2.86 7.57
CA PRO A 33 -8.64 2.32 6.27
C PRO A 33 -8.57 3.42 5.20
N GLY A 34 -7.38 3.61 4.60
CA GLY A 34 -7.13 4.63 3.57
C GLY A 34 -7.33 6.08 4.01
N GLY A 35 -7.43 6.35 5.31
CA GLY A 35 -7.70 7.71 5.81
C GLY A 35 -9.15 8.17 5.62
N ILE A 36 -10.06 7.25 5.32
CA ILE A 36 -11.48 7.57 5.05
C ILE A 36 -12.29 7.30 6.31
N ILE A 37 -13.01 8.32 6.77
CA ILE A 37 -13.81 8.29 8.00
C ILE A 37 -15.11 9.08 7.79
N SER A 38 -16.19 8.66 8.45
CA SER A 38 -17.44 9.42 8.38
C SER A 38 -17.39 10.69 9.24
N PRO A 39 -18.17 11.74 8.91
CA PRO A 39 -18.26 12.93 9.73
C PRO A 39 -18.64 12.63 11.19
N ASP A 40 -19.59 11.71 11.41
CA ASP A 40 -20.05 11.33 12.76
C ASP A 40 -18.94 10.66 13.58
N GLN A 41 -18.17 9.77 12.95
CA GLN A 41 -17.01 9.15 13.59
C GLN A 41 -15.95 10.20 13.93
N LEU A 42 -15.67 11.14 13.02
CA LEU A 42 -14.69 12.20 13.25
C LEU A 42 -15.09 13.09 14.43
N VAL A 43 -16.37 13.50 14.49
CA VAL A 43 -16.93 14.27 15.61
C VAL A 43 -16.82 13.48 16.93
N HIS A 44 -17.12 12.18 16.90
CA HIS A 44 -17.03 11.32 18.07
C HIS A 44 -15.59 11.19 18.58
N ILE A 45 -14.62 10.96 17.70
CA ILE A 45 -13.19 10.94 18.05
C ILE A 45 -12.78 12.26 18.72
N GLY A 46 -13.16 13.40 18.14
CA GLY A 46 -12.84 14.71 18.69
C GLY A 46 -13.41 14.91 20.11
N LYS A 47 -14.67 14.52 20.35
CA LYS A 47 -15.30 14.57 21.68
C LYS A 47 -14.58 13.65 22.68
N THR A 48 -14.25 12.43 22.26
CA THR A 48 -13.55 11.46 23.11
C THR A 48 -12.14 11.93 23.45
N ALA A 49 -11.39 12.46 22.47
CA ALA A 49 -10.06 13.05 22.69
C ALA A 49 -10.09 14.22 23.66
N LYS A 50 -11.12 15.08 23.59
CA LYS A 50 -11.30 16.20 24.54
C LYS A 50 -11.63 15.72 25.96
N LYS A 51 -12.38 14.61 26.09
CA LYS A 51 -12.83 14.09 27.38
C LYS A 51 -11.76 13.26 28.10
N ILE A 52 -10.98 12.47 27.38
CA ILE A 52 -10.10 11.44 27.95
C ILE A 52 -8.63 11.66 27.61
N GLY A 53 -8.32 12.26 26.47
CA GLY A 53 -6.94 12.50 26.01
C GLY A 53 -6.44 13.92 26.24
N SER A 54 -5.49 14.35 25.39
CA SER A 54 -4.90 15.70 25.43
C SER A 54 -5.84 16.81 24.94
N GLY A 55 -7.02 16.49 24.45
CA GLY A 55 -7.91 17.46 23.78
C GLY A 55 -7.59 17.71 22.31
N THR A 56 -6.52 17.11 21.80
CA THR A 56 -6.12 17.18 20.40
C THR A 56 -6.09 15.79 19.76
N VAL A 57 -6.16 15.74 18.43
CA VAL A 57 -5.94 14.52 17.63
C VAL A 57 -4.79 14.75 16.66
N HIS A 58 -4.01 13.71 16.41
CA HIS A 58 -2.90 13.75 15.47
C HIS A 58 -3.26 12.95 14.21
N LEU A 59 -3.24 13.62 13.05
CA LEU A 59 -3.37 12.98 11.75
C LEU A 59 -1.99 12.46 11.31
N THR A 60 -1.85 11.16 11.17
CA THR A 60 -0.54 10.56 10.88
C THR A 60 -0.29 10.40 9.39
N ILE A 61 0.98 10.28 9.00
CA ILE A 61 1.38 9.97 7.61
C ILE A 61 0.92 8.57 7.16
N ARG A 62 0.42 7.73 8.07
CA ARG A 62 -0.14 6.41 7.80
C ARG A 62 -1.63 6.44 7.54
N GLN A 63 -2.19 7.61 7.22
CA GLN A 63 -3.62 7.79 6.98
C GLN A 63 -4.48 7.29 8.16
N THR A 64 -4.06 7.60 9.39
CA THR A 64 -4.79 7.22 10.61
C THR A 64 -4.79 8.38 11.60
N ILE A 65 -5.56 8.22 12.67
CA ILE A 65 -5.71 9.20 13.75
C ILE A 65 -5.11 8.64 15.03
N GLU A 66 -4.46 9.50 15.81
CA GLU A 66 -3.97 9.20 17.15
C GLU A 66 -4.58 10.14 18.17
N ILE A 67 -4.95 9.58 19.34
CA ILE A 67 -5.34 10.31 20.54
C ILE A 67 -4.20 10.17 21.54
N SER A 68 -3.54 11.27 21.86
CA SER A 68 -2.39 11.30 22.77
C SER A 68 -2.78 11.53 24.21
N HIS A 69 -1.86 11.22 25.14
CA HIS A 69 -1.99 11.46 26.59
C HIS A 69 -3.21 10.80 27.22
N VAL A 70 -3.55 9.60 26.80
CA VAL A 70 -4.61 8.81 27.42
C VAL A 70 -4.07 8.13 28.67
N PRO A 71 -4.61 8.40 29.88
CA PRO A 71 -4.23 7.71 31.10
C PRO A 71 -4.48 6.20 30.97
N ILE A 72 -3.58 5.38 31.52
CA ILE A 72 -3.66 3.91 31.37
C ILE A 72 -4.98 3.36 31.90
N ASP A 73 -5.45 3.86 33.05
CA ASP A 73 -6.72 3.46 33.68
C ASP A 73 -7.96 3.82 32.83
N LYS A 74 -7.84 4.78 31.92
CA LYS A 74 -8.92 5.24 31.01
C LYS A 74 -8.96 4.50 29.68
N ILE A 75 -7.93 3.73 29.31
CA ILE A 75 -7.86 3.02 28.02
C ILE A 75 -9.07 2.11 27.81
N PRO A 76 -9.50 1.25 28.78
CA PRO A 76 -10.66 0.38 28.55
C PRO A 76 -11.96 1.17 28.32
N THR A 77 -12.09 2.32 28.98
CA THR A 77 -13.28 3.18 28.84
C THR A 77 -13.28 3.87 27.48
N LEU A 78 -12.12 4.35 27.02
CA LEU A 78 -11.94 4.96 25.70
C LEU A 78 -12.25 3.96 24.60
N ILE A 79 -11.72 2.74 24.67
CA ILE A 79 -11.97 1.69 23.66
C ILE A 79 -13.47 1.40 23.54
N ARG A 80 -14.15 1.16 24.65
CA ARG A 80 -15.60 0.91 24.66
C ARG A 80 -16.40 2.08 24.12
N ASP A 81 -15.95 3.31 24.35
CA ASP A 81 -16.64 4.49 23.83
C ASP A 81 -16.48 4.61 22.31
N LEU A 82 -15.29 4.36 21.77
CA LEU A 82 -15.01 4.37 20.35
C LEU A 82 -15.75 3.23 19.61
N GLU A 83 -15.77 2.03 20.17
CA GLU A 83 -16.46 0.86 19.60
C GLU A 83 -17.96 1.08 19.39
N LYS A 84 -18.64 1.93 20.19
CA LYS A 84 -20.04 2.33 19.97
C LYS A 84 -20.30 2.98 18.61
N LYS A 85 -19.25 3.49 17.97
CA LYS A 85 -19.30 4.11 16.65
C LYS A 85 -18.46 3.34 15.62
N GLU A 86 -18.21 2.05 15.88
CA GLU A 86 -17.44 1.17 15.00
C GLU A 86 -16.02 1.70 14.72
N ILE A 87 -15.44 2.40 15.69
CA ILE A 87 -14.07 2.88 15.62
C ILE A 87 -13.19 1.94 16.43
N PHE A 88 -12.27 1.25 15.75
CA PHE A 88 -11.43 0.21 16.34
C PHE A 88 -9.97 0.70 16.49
N LEU A 89 -9.21 -0.02 17.31
CA LEU A 89 -7.78 0.22 17.46
C LEU A 89 -7.04 -0.12 16.16
N GLY A 90 -6.03 0.68 15.87
CA GLY A 90 -5.07 0.44 14.80
C GLY A 90 -4.04 -0.63 15.17
N ALA A 91 -2.94 -0.66 14.41
CA ALA A 91 -1.81 -1.56 14.61
C ALA A 91 -0.49 -0.80 14.52
N GLU A 92 0.53 -1.19 15.32
CA GLU A 92 1.81 -0.47 15.37
C GLU A 92 3.03 -1.39 15.41
N TYR A 93 2.94 -2.52 16.08
CA TYR A 93 4.11 -3.35 16.42
C TYR A 93 4.42 -4.40 15.33
N GLN A 94 4.79 -5.60 15.73
CA GLN A 94 5.03 -6.73 14.84
C GLN A 94 3.70 -7.30 14.32
N GLU A 95 3.09 -6.54 13.45
CA GLU A 95 1.74 -6.80 12.92
C GLU A 95 1.67 -6.30 11.47
N VAL A 96 0.61 -6.69 10.77
CA VAL A 96 0.19 -5.96 9.57
C VAL A 96 -0.44 -4.66 10.04
N VAL A 97 0.29 -3.56 9.84
CA VAL A 97 -0.15 -2.23 10.27
C VAL A 97 -1.07 -1.59 9.24
N ASN A 98 -1.57 -0.37 9.54
CA ASN A 98 -2.46 0.35 8.64
C ASN A 98 -1.97 0.32 7.19
N ILE A 99 -2.85 -0.13 6.29
CA ILE A 99 -2.62 -0.14 4.85
C ILE A 99 -2.87 1.29 4.34
N THR A 100 -1.93 1.80 3.54
CA THR A 100 -2.06 3.13 2.94
C THR A 100 -2.38 3.02 1.46
N ALA A 101 -3.27 3.87 0.97
CA ALA A 101 -3.63 3.94 -0.45
C ALA A 101 -3.72 5.39 -0.94
N CYS A 102 -3.36 5.63 -2.18
CA CYS A 102 -3.65 6.91 -2.80
C CYS A 102 -5.15 7.02 -3.12
N PRO A 103 -5.70 8.22 -3.40
CA PRO A 103 -7.14 8.38 -3.66
C PRO A 103 -7.64 7.64 -4.90
N GLY A 104 -6.74 7.15 -5.78
CA GLY A 104 -7.11 6.32 -6.92
C GLY A 104 -8.18 6.91 -7.81
N THR A 105 -9.13 6.07 -8.21
CA THR A 105 -10.24 6.40 -9.11
C THR A 105 -11.21 7.41 -8.54
N ASP A 106 -11.24 7.61 -7.23
CA ASP A 106 -12.17 8.56 -6.59
C ASP A 106 -11.96 10.02 -7.06
N ARG A 107 -10.71 10.43 -7.36
CA ARG A 107 -10.42 11.80 -7.78
C ARG A 107 -9.15 12.02 -8.62
N CYS A 108 -8.35 11.00 -8.84
CA CYS A 108 -7.06 11.19 -9.51
C CYS A 108 -7.15 10.93 -11.01
N ARG A 109 -6.84 11.95 -11.83
CA ARG A 109 -6.83 11.82 -13.30
C ARG A 109 -5.79 10.83 -13.84
N TYR A 110 -4.79 10.47 -13.04
CA TYR A 110 -3.74 9.52 -13.42
C TYR A 110 -4.03 8.10 -12.91
N SER A 111 -5.23 7.89 -12.37
CA SER A 111 -5.59 6.60 -11.79
C SER A 111 -5.69 5.50 -12.84
N ILE A 112 -5.13 4.34 -12.52
CA ILE A 112 -5.13 3.14 -13.36
C ILE A 112 -5.96 2.03 -12.71
N ILE A 113 -5.82 1.85 -11.38
CA ILE A 113 -6.49 0.79 -10.62
C ILE A 113 -7.32 1.37 -9.47
N ASP A 114 -8.36 0.64 -9.04
CA ASP A 114 -9.14 0.98 -7.85
C ASP A 114 -8.39 0.59 -6.58
N THR A 115 -7.70 1.57 -6.00
CA THR A 115 -6.92 1.37 -4.77
C THR A 115 -7.77 1.16 -3.54
N ARG A 116 -9.01 1.72 -3.53
CA ARG A 116 -9.91 1.63 -2.38
C ARG A 116 -10.45 0.24 -2.18
N ASN A 117 -10.90 -0.41 -3.25
CA ASN A 117 -11.42 -1.77 -3.18
C ASN A 117 -10.34 -2.76 -2.70
N ILE A 118 -9.14 -2.70 -3.28
CA ILE A 118 -8.00 -3.52 -2.87
C ILE A 118 -7.66 -3.29 -1.39
N LEU A 119 -7.59 -2.01 -0.98
CA LEU A 119 -7.31 -1.64 0.41
C LEU A 119 -8.31 -2.27 1.37
N LEU A 120 -9.61 -2.12 1.11
CA LEU A 120 -10.66 -2.61 2.02
C LEU A 120 -10.62 -4.14 2.14
N GLN A 121 -10.40 -4.86 1.05
CA GLN A 121 -10.28 -6.32 1.08
C GLN A 121 -9.06 -6.77 1.88
N LEU A 122 -7.89 -6.18 1.66
CA LEU A 122 -6.66 -6.51 2.40
C LEU A 122 -6.74 -6.09 3.87
N ASP A 123 -7.32 -4.92 4.17
CA ASP A 123 -7.46 -4.43 5.53
C ASP A 123 -8.40 -5.33 6.36
N ASN A 124 -9.55 -5.72 5.80
CA ASN A 124 -10.48 -6.63 6.46
C ASN A 124 -9.86 -7.99 6.76
N LYS A 125 -8.97 -8.46 5.91
CA LYS A 125 -8.35 -9.78 6.03
C LYS A 125 -7.12 -9.79 6.94
N HIS A 126 -6.31 -8.75 6.91
CA HIS A 126 -4.97 -8.81 7.47
C HIS A 126 -4.65 -7.76 8.54
N HIS A 127 -5.43 -6.66 8.67
CA HIS A 127 -5.13 -5.62 9.64
C HIS A 127 -4.99 -6.20 11.06
N GLY A 128 -3.90 -5.83 11.76
CA GLY A 128 -3.62 -6.30 13.10
C GLY A 128 -3.25 -7.79 13.21
N ARG A 129 -2.99 -8.47 12.08
CA ARG A 129 -2.49 -9.85 12.08
C ARG A 129 -1.07 -9.85 12.70
N ASP A 130 -0.86 -10.70 13.71
CA ASP A 130 0.45 -10.90 14.31
C ASP A 130 1.47 -11.40 13.29
N MET A 131 2.64 -10.74 13.23
CA MET A 131 3.73 -11.02 12.31
C MET A 131 5.06 -11.07 13.07
N PRO A 132 6.09 -11.76 12.57
CA PRO A 132 7.41 -11.72 13.19
C PRO A 132 8.11 -10.36 13.06
N ILE A 133 7.68 -9.53 12.13
CA ILE A 133 8.15 -8.16 11.88
C ILE A 133 6.97 -7.23 11.62
N LYS A 134 7.19 -5.92 11.69
CA LYS A 134 6.20 -4.94 11.22
C LYS A 134 6.04 -5.04 9.70
N VAL A 135 4.81 -5.21 9.21
CA VAL A 135 4.50 -5.28 7.78
C VAL A 135 3.62 -4.10 7.37
N ARG A 136 4.16 -3.24 6.52
CA ARG A 136 3.43 -2.14 5.88
C ARG A 136 3.04 -2.54 4.47
N ILE A 137 1.78 -2.30 4.14
CA ILE A 137 1.26 -2.45 2.79
C ILE A 137 0.90 -1.07 2.27
N ALA A 138 1.31 -0.75 1.06
CA ALA A 138 0.96 0.51 0.42
C ALA A 138 0.55 0.30 -1.02
N ILE A 139 -0.48 1.04 -1.46
CA ILE A 139 -1.11 0.88 -2.77
C ILE A 139 -1.09 2.23 -3.50
N SER A 140 -0.45 2.27 -4.65
CA SER A 140 -0.50 3.41 -5.57
C SER A 140 -1.22 3.02 -6.86
N SER A 141 -2.18 3.84 -7.26
CA SER A 141 -2.95 3.58 -8.48
C SER A 141 -2.14 3.67 -9.77
N CYS A 142 -0.97 4.28 -9.73
CA CYS A 142 -0.07 4.46 -10.89
C CYS A 142 1.38 4.61 -10.42
N PRO A 143 2.38 4.57 -11.36
CA PRO A 143 3.81 4.68 -11.03
C PRO A 143 4.28 6.01 -10.40
N ASN A 144 3.41 7.04 -10.28
CA ASN A 144 3.77 8.25 -9.54
C ASN A 144 4.09 7.99 -8.05
N GLY A 145 3.70 6.84 -7.48
CA GLY A 145 4.17 6.38 -6.18
C GLY A 145 3.76 7.25 -4.98
N CYS A 146 2.58 7.89 -5.02
CA CYS A 146 2.15 8.87 -4.01
C CYS A 146 2.10 8.34 -2.57
N THR A 147 2.00 7.03 -2.37
CA THR A 147 2.01 6.37 -1.06
C THR A 147 3.38 5.81 -0.68
N SER A 148 4.40 6.01 -1.53
CA SER A 148 5.72 5.38 -1.39
C SER A 148 5.62 3.85 -1.26
N GLU A 149 4.78 3.24 -2.07
CA GLU A 149 4.51 1.79 -2.03
C GLU A 149 5.77 0.98 -2.27
N ARG A 150 6.67 1.43 -3.17
CA ARG A 150 7.96 0.77 -3.42
C ARG A 150 8.90 0.76 -2.20
N ALA A 151 8.69 1.66 -1.24
CA ALA A 151 9.46 1.70 0.01
C ALA A 151 8.68 1.07 1.18
N SER A 152 7.70 0.23 0.91
CA SER A 152 6.94 -0.53 1.91
C SER A 152 7.31 -2.02 1.84
N GLU A 153 7.08 -2.75 2.92
CA GLU A 153 7.35 -4.21 2.94
C GLU A 153 6.61 -4.93 1.83
N ILE A 154 5.38 -4.46 1.50
CA ILE A 154 4.62 -4.91 0.34
C ILE A 154 4.07 -3.67 -0.37
N GLY A 155 4.34 -3.55 -1.66
CA GLY A 155 3.85 -2.48 -2.51
C GLY A 155 2.98 -3.02 -3.63
N ILE A 156 1.89 -2.30 -3.95
CA ILE A 156 1.06 -2.57 -5.13
C ILE A 156 1.04 -1.29 -5.97
N THR A 157 1.40 -1.42 -7.25
CA THR A 157 1.42 -0.30 -8.21
C THR A 157 0.60 -0.66 -9.43
N GLY A 158 -0.37 0.19 -9.80
CA GLY A 158 -1.11 0.06 -11.04
C GLY A 158 -0.25 0.43 -12.26
N LEU A 159 -0.31 -0.37 -13.32
CA LEU A 159 0.41 -0.17 -14.57
C LEU A 159 -0.55 -0.18 -15.75
N ARG A 160 -0.26 0.60 -16.78
CA ARG A 160 -0.98 0.62 -18.06
C ARG A 160 0.00 0.75 -19.21
N THR A 161 0.33 -0.38 -19.84
CA THR A 161 1.31 -0.43 -20.92
C THR A 161 0.73 0.13 -22.22
N PRO A 162 1.42 1.06 -22.92
CA PRO A 162 0.94 1.60 -24.18
C PRO A 162 1.13 0.61 -25.33
N ILE A 163 0.10 0.49 -26.17
CA ILE A 163 0.12 -0.19 -27.47
C ILE A 163 0.11 0.90 -28.54
N ARG A 164 1.03 0.82 -29.49
CA ARG A 164 1.21 1.83 -30.52
C ARG A 164 0.88 1.29 -31.91
N ASN A 165 0.20 2.11 -32.68
CA ASN A 165 0.13 1.92 -34.13
C ASN A 165 1.00 3.00 -34.82
N GLU A 166 2.24 2.66 -35.11
CA GLU A 166 3.21 3.60 -35.70
C GLU A 166 2.78 4.10 -37.09
N GLY A 167 2.03 3.28 -37.84
CA GLY A 167 1.55 3.62 -39.17
C GLY A 167 0.55 4.79 -39.20
N LEU A 168 -0.14 5.04 -38.11
CA LEU A 168 -1.13 6.11 -37.97
C LEU A 168 -0.57 7.38 -37.29
N CYS A 169 0.71 7.40 -36.90
CA CYS A 169 1.31 8.51 -36.18
C CYS A 169 1.44 9.74 -37.07
N THR A 170 0.86 10.88 -36.64
CA THR A 170 0.93 12.16 -37.35
C THR A 170 2.17 12.99 -37.00
N GLY A 171 3.01 12.51 -36.07
CA GLY A 171 4.23 13.20 -35.70
C GLY A 171 4.04 14.44 -34.79
N CYS A 172 2.88 14.66 -34.18
CA CYS A 172 2.56 15.87 -33.42
C CYS A 172 3.41 16.08 -32.13
N GLY A 173 4.08 15.04 -31.62
CA GLY A 173 4.99 15.13 -30.49
C GLY A 173 4.35 15.23 -29.09
N THR A 174 3.03 15.31 -28.97
CA THR A 174 2.33 15.50 -27.67
C THR A 174 2.68 14.40 -26.66
N CYS A 175 2.78 13.14 -27.08
CA CYS A 175 3.14 12.01 -26.21
C CYS A 175 4.59 12.11 -25.70
N ALA A 176 5.52 12.58 -26.54
CA ALA A 176 6.91 12.80 -26.13
C ALA A 176 7.01 13.94 -25.09
N HIS A 177 6.32 15.05 -25.33
CA HIS A 177 6.26 16.18 -24.39
C HIS A 177 5.64 15.79 -23.03
N THR A 178 4.65 14.88 -23.03
CA THR A 178 3.97 14.42 -21.81
C THR A 178 4.79 13.39 -21.03
N CYS A 179 5.72 12.71 -21.68
CA CYS A 179 6.48 11.62 -21.05
C CYS A 179 7.50 12.17 -20.05
N LYS A 180 7.29 11.93 -18.76
CA LYS A 180 8.21 12.39 -17.69
C LYS A 180 9.50 11.59 -17.62
N GLU A 181 9.48 10.38 -18.17
CA GLU A 181 10.64 9.47 -18.18
C GLU A 181 11.53 9.67 -19.45
N ASN A 182 11.14 10.58 -20.35
CA ASN A 182 11.77 10.75 -21.65
C ASN A 182 11.85 9.45 -22.47
N ALA A 183 10.96 8.51 -22.19
CA ALA A 183 10.89 7.22 -22.86
C ALA A 183 10.34 7.31 -24.29
N ILE A 184 9.83 8.48 -24.72
CA ILE A 184 9.30 8.69 -26.07
C ILE A 184 10.09 9.80 -26.73
N ILE A 185 10.66 9.51 -27.89
CA ILE A 185 11.35 10.48 -28.77
C ILE A 185 10.69 10.49 -30.16
N MET A 186 10.83 11.61 -30.86
CA MET A 186 10.33 11.74 -32.24
C MET A 186 11.52 11.61 -33.20
N ILE A 187 11.49 10.62 -34.09
CA ILE A 187 12.48 10.39 -35.14
C ILE A 187 11.76 10.39 -36.49
N ASN A 188 12.20 11.23 -37.42
CA ASN A 188 11.60 11.34 -38.75
C ASN A 188 10.07 11.54 -38.73
N GLY A 189 9.57 12.34 -37.79
CA GLY A 189 8.13 12.61 -37.65
C GLY A 189 7.31 11.43 -37.08
N ARG A 190 7.97 10.40 -36.55
CA ARG A 190 7.30 9.25 -35.92
C ARG A 190 7.74 9.08 -34.47
N LEU A 191 6.85 8.56 -33.64
CA LEU A 191 7.16 8.27 -32.24
C LEU A 191 7.99 6.98 -32.13
N HIS A 192 9.05 7.04 -31.29
CA HIS A 192 9.80 5.87 -30.84
C HIS A 192 9.71 5.75 -29.34
N LEU A 193 9.37 4.57 -28.81
CA LEU A 193 9.34 4.26 -27.38
C LEU A 193 10.54 3.43 -26.97
N ASP A 194 11.31 3.96 -26.03
CA ASP A 194 12.27 3.14 -25.30
C ASP A 194 11.56 2.42 -24.14
N THR A 195 11.37 1.13 -24.31
CA THR A 195 10.70 0.29 -23.31
C THR A 195 11.52 0.11 -22.03
N SER A 196 12.83 0.34 -22.08
CA SER A 196 13.70 0.26 -20.89
C SER A 196 13.52 1.44 -19.94
N LEU A 197 13.12 2.59 -20.47
CA LEU A 197 12.80 3.80 -19.69
C LEU A 197 11.32 3.89 -19.31
N CYS A 198 10.46 3.14 -20.00
CA CYS A 198 9.01 3.22 -19.83
C CYS A 198 8.57 2.59 -18.50
N VAL A 199 7.94 3.38 -17.63
CA VAL A 199 7.37 2.92 -16.34
C VAL A 199 5.89 2.48 -16.45
N ASN A 200 5.34 2.35 -17.65
CA ASN A 200 3.96 1.93 -17.90
C ASN A 200 2.90 2.79 -17.18
N CYS A 201 3.10 4.11 -17.13
CA CYS A 201 2.16 5.03 -16.47
C CYS A 201 0.93 5.39 -17.31
N GLY A 202 0.90 5.05 -18.60
CA GLY A 202 -0.22 5.30 -19.51
C GLY A 202 -0.44 6.76 -19.91
N MET A 203 0.35 7.73 -19.44
CA MET A 203 0.12 9.16 -19.72
C MET A 203 0.11 9.50 -21.22
N CYS A 204 0.93 8.81 -22.01
CA CYS A 204 1.00 8.99 -23.46
C CYS A 204 -0.29 8.52 -24.16
N ILE A 205 -1.01 7.56 -23.59
CA ILE A 205 -2.31 7.06 -24.10
C ILE A 205 -3.33 8.17 -24.02
N ASP A 206 -3.47 8.78 -22.84
CA ASP A 206 -4.49 9.81 -22.57
C ASP A 206 -4.13 11.16 -23.22
N SER A 207 -2.85 11.41 -23.49
CA SER A 207 -2.39 12.66 -24.13
C SER A 207 -2.47 12.64 -25.65
N CYS A 208 -2.65 11.48 -26.28
CA CYS A 208 -2.69 11.41 -27.74
C CYS A 208 -3.99 11.98 -28.32
N PRO A 209 -3.99 13.14 -29.00
CA PRO A 209 -5.22 13.77 -29.49
C PRO A 209 -5.89 12.97 -30.63
N PHE A 210 -5.15 12.06 -31.24
CA PHE A 210 -5.65 11.20 -32.33
C PHE A 210 -6.02 9.78 -31.85
N HIS A 211 -5.87 9.50 -30.55
CA HIS A 211 -6.16 8.20 -29.91
C HIS A 211 -5.52 6.98 -30.61
N ILE A 212 -4.35 7.18 -31.24
CA ILE A 212 -3.60 6.11 -31.89
C ILE A 212 -2.76 5.27 -30.93
N ILE A 213 -2.47 5.80 -29.74
CA ILE A 213 -1.86 5.05 -28.66
C ILE A 213 -2.99 4.45 -27.82
N LYS A 214 -3.10 3.12 -27.84
CA LYS A 214 -4.03 2.38 -26.99
C LYS A 214 -3.32 1.90 -25.73
N GLY A 215 -4.05 1.45 -24.73
CA GLY A 215 -3.50 0.83 -23.53
C GLY A 215 -3.90 -0.63 -23.42
N HIS A 216 -2.99 -1.47 -22.96
CA HIS A 216 -3.39 -2.75 -22.41
C HIS A 216 -4.34 -2.56 -21.22
N PRO A 217 -5.14 -3.58 -20.84
CA PRO A 217 -5.87 -3.57 -19.59
C PRO A 217 -4.95 -3.23 -18.40
N PRO A 218 -5.49 -2.67 -17.31
CA PRO A 218 -4.71 -2.40 -16.10
C PRO A 218 -3.99 -3.66 -15.59
N MET A 219 -2.73 -3.47 -15.17
CA MET A 219 -1.90 -4.51 -14.57
C MET A 219 -1.50 -4.08 -13.16
N PHE A 220 -1.15 -5.04 -12.32
CA PHE A 220 -0.83 -4.83 -10.91
C PHE A 220 0.58 -5.34 -10.64
N MET A 221 1.53 -4.45 -10.43
CA MET A 221 2.89 -4.81 -10.02
C MET A 221 2.96 -4.95 -8.50
N ILE A 222 3.44 -6.08 -8.03
CA ILE A 222 3.68 -6.35 -6.62
C ILE A 222 5.18 -6.29 -6.35
N THR A 223 5.58 -5.46 -5.37
CA THR A 223 6.96 -5.36 -4.89
C THR A 223 7.05 -5.81 -3.44
N VAL A 224 8.18 -6.37 -3.03
CA VAL A 224 8.42 -6.90 -1.68
C VAL A 224 9.76 -6.44 -1.14
N GLY A 225 9.83 -6.13 0.16
CA GLY A 225 11.06 -5.82 0.85
C GLY A 225 11.50 -4.36 0.75
N GLY A 226 10.59 -3.44 0.46
CA GLY A 226 10.88 -2.01 0.57
C GLY A 226 11.12 -1.58 2.02
N ARG A 227 11.90 -0.53 2.20
CA ARG A 227 12.22 0.06 3.50
C ARG A 227 12.23 1.58 3.42
N ARG A 228 11.46 2.23 4.31
CA ARG A 228 11.47 3.68 4.51
C ARG A 228 12.53 4.09 5.53
N GLY A 229 12.82 5.36 5.60
CA GLY A 229 13.67 5.97 6.62
C GLY A 229 15.07 6.31 6.12
N ARG A 230 16.04 6.41 7.05
CA ARG A 230 17.40 6.91 6.77
C ARG A 230 18.11 6.19 5.62
N HIS A 231 17.91 4.90 5.51
CA HIS A 231 18.47 4.07 4.43
C HIS A 231 17.33 3.47 3.65
N MET A 232 16.68 4.30 2.82
CA MET A 232 15.56 3.89 1.98
C MET A 232 16.03 2.84 0.96
N VAL A 233 15.24 1.76 0.83
CA VAL A 233 15.45 0.73 -0.18
C VAL A 233 14.14 0.52 -0.92
N GLN A 234 14.20 0.44 -2.24
CA GLN A 234 13.04 0.04 -3.03
C GLN A 234 12.84 -1.47 -2.93
N GLY A 235 11.59 -1.89 -2.80
CA GLY A 235 11.20 -3.29 -2.86
C GLY A 235 11.58 -3.91 -4.19
N ARG A 236 11.91 -5.20 -4.17
CA ARG A 236 12.15 -5.99 -5.37
C ARG A 236 10.83 -6.34 -6.02
N GLU A 237 10.74 -6.23 -7.33
CA GLU A 237 9.58 -6.71 -8.07
C GLU A 237 9.42 -8.22 -7.86
N LEU A 238 8.23 -8.64 -7.45
CA LEU A 238 7.87 -10.03 -7.28
C LEU A 238 7.21 -10.57 -8.54
N ILE A 239 6.16 -9.87 -8.98
CA ILE A 239 5.36 -10.25 -10.15
C ILE A 239 4.50 -9.06 -10.62
N VAL A 240 4.12 -9.07 -11.88
CA VAL A 240 3.03 -8.27 -12.44
C VAL A 240 1.88 -9.21 -12.78
N VAL A 241 0.65 -8.91 -12.36
CA VAL A 241 -0.55 -9.71 -12.63
C VAL A 241 -1.63 -8.89 -13.31
N ASP A 242 -2.58 -9.57 -13.95
CA ASP A 242 -3.58 -9.01 -14.86
C ASP A 242 -4.96 -8.76 -14.22
N SER A 243 -5.13 -9.10 -12.93
CA SER A 243 -6.39 -8.82 -12.23
C SER A 243 -6.19 -8.46 -10.76
N GLU A 244 -7.18 -7.78 -10.20
CA GLU A 244 -7.22 -7.38 -8.80
C GLU A 244 -7.24 -8.59 -7.86
N GLU A 245 -8.01 -9.61 -8.21
CA GLU A 245 -8.13 -10.85 -7.43
C GLU A 245 -6.77 -11.56 -7.35
N LYS A 246 -6.03 -11.63 -8.48
CA LYS A 246 -4.67 -12.19 -8.48
C LYS A 246 -3.74 -11.35 -7.62
N ALA A 247 -3.83 -10.00 -7.70
CA ALA A 247 -2.99 -9.12 -6.89
C ALA A 247 -3.22 -9.34 -5.39
N ILE A 248 -4.47 -9.44 -4.95
CA ILE A 248 -4.85 -9.73 -3.56
C ILE A 248 -4.34 -11.11 -3.14
N ALA A 249 -4.55 -12.14 -3.96
CA ALA A 249 -4.10 -13.51 -3.67
C ALA A 249 -2.56 -13.62 -3.58
N VAL A 250 -1.83 -12.88 -4.41
CA VAL A 250 -0.36 -12.76 -4.31
C VAL A 250 0.04 -12.12 -2.98
N VAL A 251 -0.60 -11.00 -2.58
CA VAL A 251 -0.32 -10.34 -1.29
C VAL A 251 -0.60 -11.27 -0.11
N ASP A 252 -1.70 -12.02 -0.15
CA ASP A 252 -2.01 -13.07 0.87
C ASP A 252 -0.84 -14.06 1.00
N THR A 253 -0.35 -14.53 -0.15
CA THR A 253 0.75 -15.50 -0.19
C THR A 253 2.07 -14.90 0.30
N VAL A 254 2.32 -13.60 0.03
CA VAL A 254 3.49 -12.87 0.53
C VAL A 254 3.41 -12.72 2.05
N ILE A 255 2.26 -12.35 2.61
CA ILE A 255 2.06 -12.23 4.06
C ILE A 255 2.33 -13.58 4.75
N ASP A 256 1.81 -14.68 4.19
CA ASP A 256 2.06 -16.03 4.71
C ASP A 256 3.53 -16.43 4.61
N TRP A 257 4.23 -16.04 3.53
CA TRP A 257 5.66 -16.29 3.38
C TRP A 257 6.46 -15.49 4.42
N ILE A 258 6.16 -14.22 4.64
CA ILE A 258 6.78 -13.40 5.68
C ILE A 258 6.52 -14.03 7.06
N TYR A 259 5.28 -14.41 7.34
CA TYR A 259 4.92 -15.02 8.62
C TYR A 259 5.71 -16.29 8.94
N ARG A 260 5.99 -17.12 7.92
CA ARG A 260 6.68 -18.40 8.08
C ARG A 260 8.19 -18.29 8.18
N TYR A 261 8.78 -17.35 7.45
CA TYR A 261 10.23 -17.34 7.23
C TYR A 261 10.95 -16.13 7.80
N ALA A 262 10.25 -15.02 8.05
CA ALA A 262 10.88 -13.86 8.68
C ALA A 262 11.10 -14.08 10.18
N TYR A 263 12.14 -13.46 10.71
CA TYR A 263 12.45 -13.45 12.14
C TYR A 263 12.56 -12.01 12.65
N SER A 264 12.31 -11.80 13.94
CA SER A 264 12.37 -10.49 14.59
C SER A 264 13.80 -9.93 14.65
N GLY A 265 13.92 -8.62 14.82
CA GLY A 265 15.20 -7.94 15.00
C GLY A 265 15.89 -7.48 13.72
N LYS A 266 15.37 -7.85 12.54
CA LYS A 266 15.83 -7.35 11.24
C LYS A 266 14.69 -6.87 10.36
N THR A 267 14.98 -5.94 9.45
CA THR A 267 13.98 -5.51 8.46
C THR A 267 13.75 -6.63 7.42
N LEU A 268 12.61 -6.62 6.73
CA LEU A 268 12.34 -7.60 5.69
C LEU A 268 13.45 -7.58 4.63
N THR A 269 13.84 -6.38 4.18
CA THR A 269 14.93 -6.18 3.20
C THR A 269 16.20 -6.94 3.54
N ASP A 270 16.62 -6.87 4.80
CA ASP A 270 17.93 -7.42 5.25
C ASP A 270 17.93 -8.96 5.36
N GLN A 271 16.76 -9.60 5.29
CA GLN A 271 16.63 -11.05 5.45
C GLN A 271 16.06 -11.77 4.23
N MET A 272 15.64 -11.04 3.18
CA MET A 272 15.00 -11.63 1.99
C MET A 272 15.83 -12.73 1.32
N ASP A 273 17.14 -12.56 1.21
CA ASP A 273 18.00 -13.55 0.55
C ASP A 273 18.14 -14.83 1.41
N ALA A 274 18.26 -14.67 2.73
CA ALA A 274 18.22 -15.80 3.67
C ALA A 274 16.85 -16.53 3.64
N MET A 275 15.77 -15.80 3.40
CA MET A 275 14.41 -16.33 3.21
C MET A 275 14.19 -16.94 1.82
N LYS A 276 15.24 -17.03 0.98
CA LYS A 276 15.22 -17.61 -0.37
C LYS A 276 14.21 -16.89 -1.29
N PHE A 277 14.20 -15.56 -1.30
CA PHE A 277 13.27 -14.76 -2.08
C PHE A 277 13.21 -15.16 -3.56
N SER A 278 14.34 -15.45 -4.22
CA SER A 278 14.37 -15.85 -5.64
C SER A 278 13.63 -17.16 -5.91
N VAL A 279 13.66 -18.11 -4.98
CA VAL A 279 12.89 -19.36 -5.06
C VAL A 279 11.40 -19.08 -4.88
N PHE A 280 11.06 -18.23 -3.92
CA PHE A 280 9.69 -17.79 -3.69
C PHE A 280 9.13 -17.06 -4.92
N GLN A 281 9.90 -16.14 -5.51
CA GLN A 281 9.52 -15.41 -6.72
C GLN A 281 9.19 -16.35 -7.89
N LYS A 282 10.06 -17.31 -8.18
CA LYS A 282 9.83 -18.31 -9.24
C LYS A 282 8.55 -19.12 -9.01
N ARG A 283 8.27 -19.47 -7.76
CA ARG A 283 7.03 -20.17 -7.40
C ARG A 283 5.81 -19.28 -7.67
N ILE A 284 5.83 -18.03 -7.23
CA ILE A 284 4.71 -17.10 -7.44
C ILE A 284 4.47 -16.87 -8.93
N GLN A 285 5.52 -16.67 -9.72
CA GLN A 285 5.40 -16.48 -11.17
C GLN A 285 4.79 -17.70 -11.89
N ARG A 286 5.04 -18.91 -11.41
CA ARG A 286 4.42 -20.13 -11.91
C ARG A 286 2.95 -20.27 -11.47
N ASP A 287 2.66 -19.96 -10.19
CA ASP A 287 1.35 -20.17 -9.59
C ASP A 287 0.33 -19.10 -10.01
N PHE A 288 0.80 -17.92 -10.46
CA PHE A 288 -0.02 -16.79 -10.93
C PHE A 288 0.38 -16.36 -12.36
N PRO A 289 0.16 -17.19 -13.38
CA PRO A 289 0.53 -16.83 -14.74
C PRO A 289 -0.30 -15.63 -15.22
N VAL A 290 0.37 -14.74 -15.97
CA VAL A 290 -0.30 -13.65 -16.69
C VAL A 290 -0.95 -14.26 -17.92
N SER A 291 -2.23 -13.98 -18.14
CA SER A 291 -2.91 -14.31 -19.38
C SER A 291 -2.21 -13.54 -20.51
N ARG A 292 -1.54 -14.25 -21.43
CA ARG A 292 -0.99 -13.62 -22.63
C ARG A 292 -2.19 -13.11 -23.44
N THR A 293 -2.42 -11.81 -23.42
CA THR A 293 -3.24 -11.18 -24.46
C THR A 293 -2.41 -11.21 -25.73
N GLU A 294 -2.79 -12.07 -26.67
CA GLU A 294 -2.30 -12.06 -28.05
C GLU A 294 -2.57 -10.72 -28.73
#